data_c6816458d9230c58b0cbf77969102761
#
_entry.id   c6816458d9230c58b0cbf77969102761
#
_cell.length_a   1.000
_cell.length_b   1.000
_cell.length_c   1.000
_cell.angle_alpha   90.00
_cell.angle_beta   90.00
_cell.angle_gamma   90.00
#
_symmetry.space_group_name_H-M   'P 1'
#
loop_
_entity.id
_entity.type
_entity.pdbx_description
1 polymer ?
#
loop_
_entity_poly.entity_id
_entity_poly.type
_entity_poly.pdbx_seq_one_letter_code
_entity_poly.pdbx_strand_id
1 'polypeptide(L)'
;TVDLDLEGGKVSRFAHEVKACALGQAASSIMARHVIGASAEELKALLKQVRAMLKEGGAPPDDPWQDVAVLEPVRDYKARHASTLLTFEAVVEAIEAIEARQAGAA
;
A
#
# COMPACT_ATOMS: atom_id res chain seq x y z
N THR A 1 11.38 2.38 -4.25
CA THR A 1 11.92 2.53 -2.89
C THR A 1 10.93 3.27 -2.01
N VAL A 2 10.69 2.76 -0.84
CA VAL A 2 9.79 3.37 0.14
C VAL A 2 10.54 3.62 1.44
N ASP A 3 10.46 4.86 1.93
CA ASP A 3 10.94 5.23 3.25
C ASP A 3 9.76 5.67 4.09
N LEU A 4 9.65 5.14 5.29
CA LEU A 4 8.60 5.59 6.20
C LEU A 4 9.03 5.46 7.66
N ASP A 5 8.37 6.23 8.51
CA ASP A 5 8.55 6.18 9.96
C ASP A 5 7.22 5.85 10.62
N LEU A 6 7.28 5.12 11.73
CA LEU A 6 6.12 4.81 12.55
C LEU A 6 6.26 5.47 13.92
N GLU A 7 5.16 6.03 14.41
CA GLU A 7 5.05 6.56 15.77
C GLU A 7 3.72 6.10 16.35
N GLY A 8 3.77 5.43 17.51
CA GLY A 8 2.58 4.91 18.14
C GLY A 8 1.81 3.92 17.27
N GLY A 9 2.51 3.17 16.43
CA GLY A 9 1.92 2.20 15.52
C GLY A 9 1.29 2.79 14.26
N LYS A 10 1.48 4.11 14.02
CA LYS A 10 0.93 4.79 12.85
C LYS A 10 2.04 5.42 12.02
N VAL A 11 1.82 5.50 10.72
CA VAL A 11 2.78 6.13 9.83
C VAL A 11 2.85 7.63 10.10
N SER A 12 4.04 8.13 10.43
CA SER A 12 4.27 9.55 10.71
C SER A 12 5.00 10.26 9.59
N ARG A 13 5.74 9.52 8.75
CA ARG A 13 6.46 10.07 7.61
C ARG A 13 6.45 9.05 6.47
N PHE A 14 6.30 9.54 5.26
CA PHE A 14 6.33 8.70 4.07
C PHE A 14 7.04 9.41 2.94
N ALA A 15 7.97 8.72 2.30
CA ALA A 15 8.62 9.15 1.07
C ALA A 15 8.78 7.95 0.17
N HIS A 16 8.62 8.16 -1.12
CA HIS A 16 8.81 7.09 -2.08
C HIS A 16 9.45 7.61 -3.35
N GLU A 17 10.16 6.73 -4.03
CA GLU A 17 10.72 6.99 -5.35
C GLU A 17 10.17 5.93 -6.29
N VAL A 18 9.48 6.37 -7.34
CA VAL A 18 8.79 5.48 -8.26
C VAL A 18 9.27 5.69 -9.68
N LYS A 19 9.83 4.62 -10.25
CA LYS A 19 10.12 4.53 -11.69
C LYS A 19 9.17 3.49 -12.27
N ALA A 20 7.89 3.81 -12.27
CA ALA A 20 6.85 2.86 -12.64
C ALA A 20 6.01 3.38 -13.80
N CYS A 21 5.23 2.49 -14.41
CA CYS A 21 4.24 2.86 -15.40
C CYS A 21 3.15 3.72 -14.74
N ALA A 22 2.23 4.27 -15.54
CA ALA A 22 1.17 5.14 -15.07
C ALA A 22 0.34 4.52 -13.93
N LEU A 23 0.12 3.21 -13.96
CA LEU A 23 -0.65 2.52 -12.92
C LEU A 23 0.11 2.47 -11.60
N GLY A 24 1.42 2.23 -11.65
CA GLY A 24 2.25 2.27 -10.45
C GLY A 24 2.30 3.67 -9.86
N GLN A 25 2.36 4.70 -10.69
CA GLN A 25 2.32 6.09 -10.25
C GLN A 25 0.97 6.44 -9.63
N ALA A 26 -0.13 5.97 -10.20
CA ALA A 26 -1.46 6.17 -9.63
C ALA A 26 -1.57 5.53 -8.25
N ALA A 27 -1.10 4.30 -8.10
CA ALA A 27 -1.09 3.61 -6.81
C ALA A 27 -0.26 4.36 -5.77
N SER A 28 0.91 4.85 -6.16
CA SER A 28 1.79 5.62 -5.28
C SER A 28 1.16 6.95 -4.87
N SER A 29 0.47 7.61 -5.77
CA SER A 29 -0.23 8.86 -5.50
C SER A 29 -1.37 8.64 -4.49
N ILE A 30 -2.12 7.57 -4.64
CA ILE A 30 -3.19 7.21 -3.69
C ILE A 30 -2.57 6.93 -2.31
N MET A 31 -1.49 6.15 -2.27
CA MET A 31 -0.79 5.84 -1.03
C MET A 31 -0.33 7.13 -0.34
N ALA A 32 0.32 8.02 -1.07
CA ALA A 32 0.86 9.26 -0.50
C ALA A 32 -0.22 10.15 0.09
N ARG A 33 -1.44 10.13 -0.46
CA ARG A 33 -2.55 10.97 0.05
C ARG A 33 -3.10 10.49 1.38
N HIS A 34 -3.02 9.20 1.67
CA HIS A 34 -3.76 8.61 2.79
C HIS A 34 -2.88 7.89 3.81
N VAL A 35 -1.60 7.69 3.52
CA VAL A 35 -0.75 6.83 4.36
C VAL A 35 -0.40 7.44 5.70
N ILE A 36 -0.24 8.76 5.78
CA ILE A 36 0.09 9.41 7.04
C ILE A 36 -1.07 9.25 8.02
N GLY A 37 -0.79 8.75 9.20
CA GLY A 37 -1.80 8.46 10.22
C GLY A 37 -2.43 7.07 10.13
N ALA A 38 -2.14 6.32 9.05
CA ALA A 38 -2.64 4.95 8.93
C ALA A 38 -1.86 4.02 9.86
N SER A 39 -2.56 3.04 10.44
CA SER A 39 -1.90 2.05 11.31
C SER A 39 -1.29 0.92 10.47
N ALA A 40 -0.35 0.20 11.08
CA ALA A 40 0.25 -0.97 10.45
C ALA A 40 -0.82 -2.02 10.10
N GLU A 41 -1.76 -2.24 11.01
CA GLU A 41 -2.87 -3.18 10.79
C GLU A 41 -3.73 -2.78 9.60
N GLU A 42 -4.04 -1.49 9.50
CA GLU A 42 -4.84 -0.93 8.40
C GLU A 42 -4.13 -1.16 7.06
N LEU A 43 -2.83 -0.93 6.99
CA LEU A 43 -2.09 -1.07 5.74
C LEU A 43 -1.91 -2.53 5.33
N LYS A 44 -1.76 -3.44 6.30
CA LYS A 44 -1.71 -4.87 6.02
C LYS A 44 -3.05 -5.38 5.48
N ALA A 45 -4.15 -4.94 6.08
CA ALA A 45 -5.49 -5.28 5.61
C ALA A 45 -5.76 -4.69 4.22
N LEU A 46 -5.28 -3.46 3.98
CA LEU A 46 -5.40 -2.80 2.69
C LEU A 46 -4.70 -3.59 1.59
N LEU A 47 -3.48 -4.05 1.82
CA LEU A 47 -2.76 -4.85 0.84
C LEU A 47 -3.55 -6.11 0.48
N LYS A 48 -4.06 -6.79 1.49
CA LYS A 48 -4.85 -8.00 1.28
C LYS A 48 -6.09 -7.72 0.45
N GLN A 49 -6.79 -6.63 0.75
CA GLN A 49 -8.01 -6.24 0.04
C GLN A 49 -7.74 -5.81 -1.40
N VAL A 50 -6.68 -5.04 -1.64
CA VAL A 50 -6.30 -4.62 -3.00
C VAL A 50 -5.91 -5.84 -3.84
N ARG A 51 -5.17 -6.77 -3.25
CA ARG A 51 -4.81 -8.01 -3.93
C ARG A 51 -6.04 -8.82 -4.32
N ALA A 52 -7.01 -8.93 -3.41
CA ALA A 52 -8.27 -9.63 -3.69
C ALA A 52 -9.08 -8.92 -4.77
N MET A 53 -9.13 -7.59 -4.74
CA MET A 53 -9.82 -6.80 -5.75
C MET A 53 -9.27 -7.06 -7.15
N LEU A 54 -7.96 -7.12 -7.30
CA LEU A 54 -7.32 -7.30 -8.60
C LEU A 54 -7.33 -8.76 -9.07
N LYS A 55 -7.11 -9.72 -8.17
CA LYS A 55 -6.91 -11.13 -8.53
C LYS A 55 -8.16 -11.98 -8.38
N GLU A 56 -9.08 -11.59 -7.51
CA GLU A 56 -10.25 -12.40 -7.20
C GLU A 56 -11.58 -11.66 -7.42
N GLY A 57 -11.52 -10.44 -7.96
CA GLY A 57 -12.72 -9.66 -8.21
C GLY A 57 -13.40 -9.15 -6.95
N GLY A 58 -12.64 -9.01 -5.87
CA GLY A 58 -13.17 -8.51 -4.60
C GLY A 58 -13.59 -7.04 -4.67
N ALA A 59 -14.33 -6.59 -3.65
CA ALA A 59 -14.79 -5.22 -3.56
C ALA A 59 -13.62 -4.24 -3.30
N PRO A 60 -13.73 -2.99 -3.79
CA PRO A 60 -12.76 -1.96 -3.43
C PRO A 60 -12.77 -1.64 -1.94
N PRO A 61 -11.67 -1.09 -1.38
CA PRO A 61 -11.63 -0.67 0.01
C PRO A 61 -12.62 0.46 0.31
N ASP A 62 -12.99 0.55 1.60
CA ASP A 62 -13.83 1.63 2.11
C ASP A 62 -12.97 2.83 2.54
N ASP A 63 -13.65 3.90 3.03
CA ASP A 63 -13.00 5.09 3.55
C ASP A 63 -11.89 4.74 4.56
N PRO A 64 -10.74 5.37 4.52
CA PRO A 64 -10.32 6.47 3.63
C PRO A 64 -9.70 6.01 2.30
N TRP A 65 -9.69 4.73 2.02
CA TRP A 65 -9.00 4.14 0.89
C TRP A 65 -9.89 3.91 -0.35
N GLN A 66 -11.06 4.52 -0.40
CA GLN A 66 -11.99 4.34 -1.52
C GLN A 66 -11.42 4.79 -2.86
N ASP A 67 -10.43 5.68 -2.88
CA ASP A 67 -9.75 6.11 -4.10
C ASP A 67 -9.11 4.94 -4.85
N VAL A 68 -8.82 3.85 -4.13
CA VAL A 68 -8.25 2.63 -4.72
C VAL A 68 -9.20 2.02 -5.76
N ALA A 69 -10.49 2.32 -5.69
CA ALA A 69 -11.46 1.83 -6.67
C ALA A 69 -11.09 2.24 -8.11
N VAL A 70 -10.34 3.31 -8.29
CA VAL A 70 -9.86 3.74 -9.61
C VAL A 70 -8.96 2.68 -10.26
N LEU A 71 -8.37 1.80 -9.46
CA LEU A 71 -7.51 0.72 -9.94
C LEU A 71 -8.29 -0.56 -10.28
N GLU A 72 -9.59 -0.61 -10.00
CA GLU A 72 -10.40 -1.81 -10.22
C GLU A 72 -10.35 -2.35 -11.65
N PRO A 73 -10.38 -1.51 -12.71
CA PRO A 73 -10.29 -2.01 -14.08
C PRO A 73 -9.01 -2.79 -14.38
N VAL A 74 -7.95 -2.62 -13.56
CA VAL A 74 -6.66 -3.30 -13.75
C VAL A 74 -6.81 -4.81 -13.57
N ARG A 75 -7.84 -5.28 -12.89
CA ARG A 75 -8.05 -6.72 -12.66
C ARG A 75 -8.13 -7.52 -13.97
N ASP A 76 -8.56 -6.89 -15.05
CA ASP A 76 -8.65 -7.52 -16.37
C ASP A 76 -7.29 -7.59 -17.09
N TYR A 77 -6.26 -7.00 -16.51
CA TYR A 77 -4.93 -6.89 -17.11
C TYR A 77 -3.90 -7.55 -16.19
N LYS A 78 -3.85 -8.87 -16.19
CA LYS A 78 -3.01 -9.66 -15.27
C LYS A 78 -1.55 -9.24 -15.29
N ALA A 79 -1.02 -8.84 -16.44
CA ALA A 79 0.37 -8.41 -16.57
C ALA A 79 0.66 -7.12 -15.78
N ARG A 80 -0.38 -6.38 -15.38
CA ARG A 80 -0.23 -5.13 -14.65
C ARG A 80 -0.45 -5.27 -13.14
N HIS A 81 -0.88 -6.43 -12.67
CA HIS A 81 -1.15 -6.63 -11.24
C HIS A 81 0.08 -6.38 -10.38
N ALA A 82 1.22 -6.95 -10.77
CA ALA A 82 2.46 -6.79 -9.99
C ALA A 82 2.87 -5.31 -9.88
N SER A 83 2.84 -4.58 -10.98
CA SER A 83 3.20 -3.16 -10.99
C SER A 83 2.27 -2.33 -10.12
N THR A 84 0.97 -2.62 -10.17
CA THR A 84 -0.04 -1.90 -9.39
C THR A 84 0.09 -2.21 -7.90
N LEU A 85 0.38 -3.46 -7.55
CA LEU A 85 0.52 -3.89 -6.15
C LEU A 85 1.85 -3.47 -5.52
N LEU A 86 2.85 -3.13 -6.32
CA LEU A 86 4.21 -2.90 -5.84
C LEU A 86 4.28 -1.89 -4.69
N THR A 87 3.58 -0.77 -4.80
CA THR A 87 3.58 0.26 -3.76
C THR A 87 2.98 -0.26 -2.46
N PHE A 88 1.86 -0.98 -2.55
CA PHE A 88 1.20 -1.54 -1.36
C PHE A 88 2.07 -2.59 -0.69
N GLU A 89 2.70 -3.45 -1.49
CA GLU A 89 3.61 -4.47 -0.97
C GLU A 89 4.85 -3.85 -0.34
N ALA A 90 5.44 -2.84 -0.97
CA ALA A 90 6.63 -2.17 -0.46
C ALA A 90 6.36 -1.47 0.88
N VAL A 91 5.20 -0.83 1.03
CA VAL A 91 4.82 -0.17 2.29
C VAL A 91 4.66 -1.19 3.41
N VAL A 92 3.97 -2.29 3.16
CA VAL A 92 3.79 -3.35 4.17
C VAL A 92 5.14 -3.98 4.53
N GLU A 93 5.99 -4.22 3.55
CA GLU A 93 7.32 -4.77 3.78
C GLU A 93 8.17 -3.84 4.66
N ALA A 94 8.11 -2.53 4.39
CA ALA A 94 8.82 -1.55 5.20
C ALA A 94 8.29 -1.51 6.64
N ILE A 95 6.98 -1.61 6.82
CA ILE A 95 6.35 -1.67 8.15
C ILE A 95 6.82 -2.91 8.90
N GLU A 96 6.81 -4.06 8.25
CA GLU A 96 7.24 -5.31 8.88
C GLU A 96 8.70 -5.26 9.29
N ALA A 97 9.55 -4.63 8.49
CA ALA A 97 10.96 -4.46 8.81
C ALA A 97 11.14 -3.56 10.05
N ILE A 98 10.35 -2.48 10.16
CA ILE A 98 10.38 -1.59 11.33
C ILE A 98 9.89 -2.34 12.57
N GLU A 99 8.79 -3.07 12.47
CA GLU A 99 8.24 -3.84 13.58
C GLU A 99 9.23 -4.88 14.09
N ALA A 100 9.92 -5.55 13.16
CA ALA A 100 10.94 -6.53 13.52
C ALA A 100 12.10 -5.88 14.29
N ARG A 101 12.52 -4.68 13.90
CA ARG A 101 13.58 -3.94 14.60
C ARG A 101 13.12 -3.50 15.99
N GLN A 102 11.87 -3.03 16.11
CA GLN A 102 11.30 -2.62 17.40
C GLN A 102 11.19 -3.80 18.35
N ALA A 103 10.75 -4.96 17.87
CA ALA A 103 10.68 -6.18 18.67
C ALA A 103 12.07 -6.64 19.10
N GLY A 104 13.07 -6.53 18.22
CA GLY A 104 14.45 -6.88 18.54
C GLY A 104 15.12 -5.94 19.51
N ALA A 105 14.64 -4.68 19.62
CA ALA A 105 15.18 -3.69 20.53
C ALA A 105 14.63 -3.83 21.95
N ALA A 106 13.58 -4.58 22.11
CA ALA A 106 13.00 -4.85 23.44
C ALA A 106 13.81 -5.93 24.15
#